data_82a172aa1091213e82d2b51a4605d84c
#
_entry.id   82a172aa1091213e82d2b51a4605d84c
#
_cell.length_a   1.000
_cell.length_b   1.000
_cell.length_c   1.000
_cell.angle_alpha   90.00
_cell.angle_beta   90.00
_cell.angle_gamma   90.00
#
_symmetry.space_group_name_H-M   'P 1'
#
loop_
_entity.id
_entity.type
_entity.pdbx_description
1 polymer ?
#
loop_
_entity_poly.entity_id
_entity_poly.type
_entity_poly.pdbx_seq_one_letter_code
_entity_poly.pdbx_strand_id
1 'polypeptide(L)'
;MKIAGVWNGHDCSYSVLKDGVPVIHDELERFKREKECSGDAFELMEKNYKGIEDIKHFVTCYPVSKFTNCEDSLKKIKNIVEKNKGKIYCVAHHQAHAANAFYSSNLKESIIITLDGGGIENENFQTAATIWKGTDNKIECIHKFPIHQLNIGGLWTRVTRYVFDLQNGWPRGSQAGSVMAMAAFGDPSKYLEDFRKMLTVDQMIASHKPKDQPFGANVGTDPNHPYLHKYRMIADSSEQEKFNLAASLQIATEEIIKNIISQVLEQFPSSNLCLAGGVTLNCVAVGKIKKWFPDIKNVHVTPTPHDGGLPIGAAQFVWHNELNNPRIDWNDNFKAYLGKTYTLEEVKEAISSYDGVNVEENVSVDKVIDLLAGQKIISVFGGGSESGRRALGNRSILADPRSENMKDLINEKVKHRQWYRPFAPSILREEVSEWFERDDESPYMNVVMNFKEEKKSKVPAVVHRDGTARIQTVTEKDNKWYYSFLKKWKDKSGVPIVLNTSFNDREPICETPQHAINCFLGTDIDFLYFYDYNILLNKTEESEEE
;
A
#
# COMPACT_ATOMS: atom_id res chain seq x y z
N MET A 1 -14.53 -19.75 14.40
CA MET A 1 -15.16 -18.50 14.87
C MET A 1 -14.86 -17.38 13.89
N LYS A 2 -15.85 -16.53 13.56
CA LYS A 2 -15.65 -15.39 12.66
C LYS A 2 -15.63 -14.08 13.44
N ILE A 3 -14.70 -13.19 13.09
CA ILE A 3 -14.59 -11.82 13.61
C ILE A 3 -14.55 -10.88 12.41
N ALA A 4 -15.38 -9.84 12.39
CA ALA A 4 -15.37 -8.82 11.37
C ALA A 4 -14.78 -7.52 11.92
N GLY A 5 -13.78 -7.00 11.25
CA GLY A 5 -13.31 -5.63 11.43
C GLY A 5 -13.98 -4.71 10.43
N VAL A 6 -14.36 -3.50 10.86
CA VAL A 6 -14.98 -2.47 10.02
C VAL A 6 -14.37 -1.11 10.31
N TRP A 7 -14.11 -0.33 9.24
CA TRP A 7 -13.58 1.03 9.33
C TRP A 7 -14.32 1.96 8.37
N ASN A 8 -15.01 2.96 8.91
CA ASN A 8 -15.85 3.88 8.14
C ASN A 8 -15.17 5.24 7.84
N GLY A 9 -13.92 5.40 8.26
CA GLY A 9 -13.11 6.59 7.98
C GLY A 9 -12.64 6.70 6.52
N HIS A 10 -11.68 7.58 6.26
CA HIS A 10 -10.97 7.55 4.97
C HIS A 10 -10.27 6.18 4.81
N ASP A 11 -10.10 5.73 3.57
CA ASP A 11 -9.71 4.35 3.28
C ASP A 11 -10.71 3.32 3.88
N CYS A 12 -12.02 3.65 3.80
CA CYS A 12 -13.09 2.80 4.32
C CYS A 12 -12.96 1.37 3.82
N SER A 13 -13.02 0.41 4.73
CA SER A 13 -12.75 -1.00 4.44
C SER A 13 -13.36 -1.93 5.49
N TYR A 14 -13.49 -3.21 5.12
CA TYR A 14 -13.79 -4.28 6.08
C TYR A 14 -12.88 -5.48 5.85
N SER A 15 -12.76 -6.31 6.88
CA SER A 15 -12.14 -7.62 6.79
C SER A 15 -12.86 -8.63 7.67
N VAL A 16 -12.89 -9.88 7.24
CA VAL A 16 -13.41 -11.00 8.07
C VAL A 16 -12.27 -11.98 8.34
N LEU A 17 -12.05 -12.26 9.61
CA LEU A 17 -11.18 -13.34 10.06
C LEU A 17 -12.02 -14.59 10.34
N LYS A 18 -11.56 -15.74 9.86
CA LYS A 18 -12.06 -17.06 10.23
C LYS A 18 -10.95 -17.80 10.99
N ASP A 19 -11.21 -18.10 12.25
CA ASP A 19 -10.24 -18.77 13.14
C ASP A 19 -8.87 -18.09 13.16
N GLY A 20 -8.87 -16.75 13.20
CA GLY A 20 -7.68 -15.89 13.25
C GLY A 20 -7.06 -15.55 11.88
N VAL A 21 -7.49 -16.22 10.80
CA VAL A 21 -6.96 -16.01 9.44
C VAL A 21 -7.88 -15.06 8.67
N PRO A 22 -7.38 -13.94 8.12
CA PRO A 22 -8.14 -13.11 7.21
C PRO A 22 -8.54 -13.90 5.95
N VAL A 23 -9.85 -13.89 5.64
CA VAL A 23 -10.42 -14.61 4.49
C VAL A 23 -10.96 -13.69 3.42
N ILE A 24 -11.21 -12.43 3.77
CA ILE A 24 -11.60 -11.36 2.84
C ILE A 24 -11.19 -10.01 3.42
N HIS A 25 -10.84 -9.11 2.52
CA HIS A 25 -10.62 -7.70 2.79
C HIS A 25 -10.97 -6.88 1.55
N ASP A 26 -11.95 -5.98 1.68
CA ASP A 26 -12.35 -5.06 0.61
C ASP A 26 -12.22 -3.61 1.06
N GLU A 27 -11.72 -2.79 0.14
CA GLU A 27 -11.58 -1.34 0.27
C GLU A 27 -12.65 -0.65 -0.57
N LEU A 28 -13.47 0.21 0.06
CA LEU A 28 -14.61 0.88 -0.59
C LEU A 28 -14.21 1.71 -1.81
N GLU A 29 -13.00 2.29 -1.79
CA GLU A 29 -12.46 3.08 -2.90
C GLU A 29 -12.49 2.33 -4.23
N ARG A 30 -12.25 1.00 -4.20
CA ARG A 30 -12.22 0.17 -5.41
C ARG A 30 -13.59 -0.02 -6.04
N PHE A 31 -14.65 -0.01 -5.24
CA PHE A 31 -16.03 -0.15 -5.71
C PHE A 31 -16.65 1.19 -6.09
N LYS A 32 -16.36 2.27 -5.33
CA LYS A 32 -16.80 3.63 -5.66
C LYS A 32 -15.97 4.32 -6.73
N ARG A 33 -14.81 3.77 -7.10
CA ARG A 33 -13.82 4.37 -8.01
C ARG A 33 -13.33 5.74 -7.52
N GLU A 34 -13.28 5.94 -6.21
CA GLU A 34 -12.89 7.19 -5.55
C GLU A 34 -11.88 6.92 -4.45
N LYS A 35 -10.62 7.39 -4.64
CA LYS A 35 -9.52 7.14 -3.70
C LYS A 35 -9.79 7.70 -2.31
N GLU A 36 -9.35 6.95 -1.30
CA GLU A 36 -9.38 7.34 0.11
C GLU A 36 -10.79 7.74 0.60
N CYS A 37 -11.84 7.22 -0.04
CA CYS A 37 -13.22 7.56 0.31
C CYS A 37 -13.61 7.02 1.69
N SER A 38 -14.51 7.76 2.35
CA SER A 38 -15.20 7.32 3.56
C SER A 38 -16.58 6.74 3.21
N GLY A 39 -17.12 5.90 4.08
CA GLY A 39 -18.45 5.32 3.86
C GLY A 39 -18.85 4.33 4.94
N ASP A 40 -19.81 3.47 4.62
CA ASP A 40 -20.29 2.40 5.47
C ASP A 40 -19.65 1.05 5.06
N ALA A 41 -18.68 0.61 5.86
CA ALA A 41 -17.97 -0.64 5.62
C ALA A 41 -18.86 -1.87 5.78
N PHE A 42 -19.90 -1.79 6.61
CA PHE A 42 -20.84 -2.90 6.77
C PHE A 42 -21.76 -3.05 5.54
N GLU A 43 -22.21 -1.95 4.95
CA GLU A 43 -22.97 -1.99 3.69
C GLU A 43 -22.13 -2.60 2.54
N LEU A 44 -20.85 -2.26 2.48
CA LEU A 44 -19.92 -2.88 1.53
C LEU A 44 -19.80 -4.40 1.78
N MET A 45 -19.70 -4.80 3.06
CA MET A 45 -19.62 -6.21 3.45
C MET A 45 -20.90 -6.97 3.09
N GLU A 46 -22.10 -6.37 3.30
CA GLU A 46 -23.37 -6.99 2.92
C GLU A 46 -23.46 -7.33 1.42
N LYS A 47 -22.85 -6.49 0.58
CA LYS A 47 -22.84 -6.70 -0.88
C LYS A 47 -21.86 -7.78 -1.32
N ASN A 48 -20.72 -7.93 -0.64
CA ASN A 48 -19.59 -8.71 -1.16
C ASN A 48 -19.32 -10.00 -0.38
N TYR A 49 -19.73 -10.09 0.88
CA TYR A 49 -19.41 -11.24 1.73
C TYR A 49 -20.64 -12.09 2.07
N LYS A 50 -20.59 -13.37 1.70
CA LYS A 50 -21.61 -14.35 2.07
C LYS A 50 -21.28 -14.95 3.44
N GLY A 51 -22.28 -15.01 4.35
CA GLY A 51 -22.10 -15.59 5.68
C GLY A 51 -21.85 -14.56 6.79
N ILE A 52 -22.37 -13.36 6.62
CA ILE A 52 -22.42 -12.32 7.64
C ILE A 52 -23.15 -12.81 8.90
N GLU A 53 -24.21 -13.60 8.71
CA GLU A 53 -25.04 -14.17 9.77
C GLU A 53 -24.27 -15.01 10.80
N ASP A 54 -23.08 -15.54 10.42
CA ASP A 54 -22.24 -16.38 11.26
C ASP A 54 -21.15 -15.59 12.00
N ILE A 55 -21.08 -14.27 11.82
CA ILE A 55 -20.07 -13.43 12.48
C ILE A 55 -20.41 -13.34 13.97
N LYS A 56 -19.47 -13.74 14.81
CA LYS A 56 -19.64 -13.71 16.25
C LYS A 56 -19.29 -12.36 16.86
N HIS A 57 -18.21 -11.75 16.42
CA HIS A 57 -17.73 -10.49 16.96
C HIS A 57 -17.53 -9.47 15.84
N PHE A 58 -17.84 -8.22 16.15
CA PHE A 58 -17.47 -7.09 15.33
C PHE A 58 -16.49 -6.22 16.09
N VAL A 59 -15.59 -5.56 15.35
CA VAL A 59 -14.64 -4.60 15.91
C VAL A 59 -14.48 -3.41 14.99
N THR A 60 -14.41 -2.22 15.59
CA THR A 60 -14.11 -0.96 14.91
C THR A 60 -12.99 -0.22 15.61
N CYS A 61 -12.46 0.84 14.99
CA CYS A 61 -11.47 1.72 15.61
C CYS A 61 -12.12 3.04 16.06
N TYR A 62 -11.50 3.71 17.03
CA TYR A 62 -11.88 5.08 17.36
C TYR A 62 -11.69 6.03 16.15
N PRO A 63 -12.55 7.07 15.96
CA PRO A 63 -13.63 7.44 16.85
C PRO A 63 -14.89 6.58 16.65
N VAL A 64 -15.52 6.22 17.74
CA VAL A 64 -16.76 5.40 17.73
C VAL A 64 -17.88 6.09 16.94
N SER A 65 -17.91 7.42 16.92
CA SER A 65 -18.91 8.22 16.18
C SER A 65 -18.96 7.86 14.68
N LYS A 66 -17.83 7.55 14.05
CA LYS A 66 -17.83 7.12 12.63
C LYS A 66 -18.59 5.81 12.41
N PHE A 67 -18.61 4.95 13.39
CA PHE A 67 -19.34 3.70 13.35
C PHE A 67 -20.81 3.88 13.79
N THR A 68 -21.06 4.65 14.87
CA THR A 68 -22.42 4.84 15.41
C THR A 68 -23.30 5.73 14.54
N ASN A 69 -22.73 6.58 13.69
CA ASN A 69 -23.48 7.41 12.75
C ASN A 69 -24.11 6.61 11.60
N CYS A 70 -23.74 5.34 11.43
CA CYS A 70 -24.38 4.42 10.49
C CYS A 70 -25.47 3.60 11.22
N GLU A 71 -26.57 4.25 11.61
CA GLU A 71 -27.58 3.69 12.52
C GLU A 71 -28.19 2.36 12.05
N ASP A 72 -28.53 2.26 10.77
CA ASP A 72 -29.12 1.02 10.20
C ASP A 72 -28.14 -0.15 10.23
N SER A 73 -26.91 0.09 9.82
CA SER A 73 -25.84 -0.90 9.87
C SER A 73 -25.54 -1.32 11.31
N LEU A 74 -25.47 -0.36 12.24
CA LEU A 74 -25.25 -0.65 13.64
C LEU A 74 -26.38 -1.52 14.24
N LYS A 75 -27.64 -1.27 13.87
CA LYS A 75 -28.78 -2.07 14.29
C LYS A 75 -28.67 -3.51 13.79
N LYS A 76 -28.34 -3.70 12.52
CA LYS A 76 -28.10 -5.04 11.94
C LYS A 76 -26.97 -5.77 12.65
N ILE A 77 -25.83 -5.10 12.86
CA ILE A 77 -24.67 -5.65 13.57
C ILE A 77 -25.05 -6.09 14.98
N LYS A 78 -25.80 -5.26 15.74
CA LYS A 78 -26.27 -5.62 17.08
C LYS A 78 -27.11 -6.90 17.07
N ASN A 79 -28.06 -7.03 16.15
CA ASN A 79 -28.89 -8.21 16.01
C ASN A 79 -28.06 -9.47 15.71
N ILE A 80 -27.06 -9.38 14.83
CA ILE A 80 -26.17 -10.51 14.49
C ILE A 80 -25.36 -10.93 15.72
N VAL A 81 -24.78 -9.96 16.42
CA VAL A 81 -23.94 -10.19 17.61
C VAL A 81 -24.75 -10.82 18.74
N GLU A 82 -25.96 -10.34 18.99
CA GLU A 82 -26.87 -10.88 20.00
C GLU A 82 -27.26 -12.33 19.68
N LYS A 83 -27.67 -12.61 18.44
CA LYS A 83 -27.97 -13.94 17.94
C LYS A 83 -26.82 -14.91 18.15
N ASN A 84 -25.59 -14.49 17.88
CA ASN A 84 -24.40 -15.34 17.95
C ASN A 84 -23.70 -15.28 19.32
N LYS A 85 -24.31 -14.67 20.34
CA LYS A 85 -23.74 -14.49 21.69
C LYS A 85 -22.32 -13.92 21.67
N GLY A 86 -22.14 -12.91 20.85
CA GLY A 86 -20.87 -12.24 20.62
C GLY A 86 -20.75 -10.89 21.32
N LYS A 87 -19.82 -10.06 20.84
CA LYS A 87 -19.58 -8.69 21.34
C LYS A 87 -19.17 -7.77 20.20
N ILE A 88 -19.40 -6.47 20.40
CA ILE A 88 -18.84 -5.39 19.59
C ILE A 88 -17.66 -4.81 20.37
N TYR A 89 -16.50 -4.72 19.72
CA TYR A 89 -15.27 -4.15 20.29
C TYR A 89 -14.95 -2.82 19.62
N CYS A 90 -14.25 -1.95 20.37
CA CYS A 90 -13.62 -0.78 19.83
C CYS A 90 -12.17 -0.73 20.28
N VAL A 91 -11.24 -0.54 19.36
CA VAL A 91 -9.80 -0.50 19.63
C VAL A 91 -9.20 0.85 19.22
N ALA A 92 -8.05 1.19 19.79
CA ALA A 92 -7.34 2.39 19.42
C ALA A 92 -6.79 2.26 17.99
N HIS A 93 -6.70 3.38 17.27
CA HIS A 93 -6.24 3.44 15.88
C HIS A 93 -4.85 2.82 15.70
N HIS A 94 -3.86 3.30 16.44
CA HIS A 94 -2.50 2.77 16.35
C HIS A 94 -2.36 1.35 16.94
N GLN A 95 -3.26 0.94 17.81
CA GLN A 95 -3.34 -0.44 18.29
C GLN A 95 -3.71 -1.41 17.16
N ALA A 96 -4.66 -1.01 16.30
CA ALA A 96 -5.01 -1.78 15.11
C ALA A 96 -3.84 -1.83 14.10
N HIS A 97 -3.15 -0.71 13.87
CA HIS A 97 -1.93 -0.71 13.04
C HIS A 97 -0.86 -1.64 13.57
N ALA A 98 -0.55 -1.57 14.88
CA ALA A 98 0.46 -2.42 15.51
C ALA A 98 0.09 -3.91 15.43
N ALA A 99 -1.17 -4.23 15.65
CA ALA A 99 -1.70 -5.58 15.52
C ALA A 99 -1.57 -6.12 14.09
N ASN A 100 -1.96 -5.31 13.08
CA ASN A 100 -1.79 -5.68 11.68
C ASN A 100 -0.32 -5.95 11.33
N ALA A 101 0.60 -5.07 11.73
CA ALA A 101 2.02 -5.27 11.46
C ALA A 101 2.56 -6.55 12.10
N PHE A 102 2.26 -6.78 13.38
CA PHE A 102 2.85 -7.89 14.11
C PHE A 102 2.18 -9.22 13.80
N TYR A 103 0.85 -9.28 13.83
CA TYR A 103 0.13 -10.55 13.64
C TYR A 103 0.07 -11.03 12.19
N SER A 104 0.38 -10.17 11.21
CA SER A 104 0.59 -10.58 9.81
C SER A 104 2.03 -11.01 9.50
N SER A 105 2.94 -10.95 10.48
CA SER A 105 4.32 -11.44 10.35
C SER A 105 4.46 -12.85 10.91
N ASN A 106 5.55 -13.56 10.55
CA ASN A 106 5.95 -14.83 11.18
C ASN A 106 6.80 -14.65 12.44
N LEU A 107 6.98 -13.41 12.90
CA LEU A 107 7.87 -13.09 14.01
C LEU A 107 7.20 -13.39 15.35
N LYS A 108 7.84 -14.18 16.20
CA LYS A 108 7.35 -14.49 17.56
C LYS A 108 7.58 -13.35 18.53
N GLU A 109 8.61 -12.53 18.27
CA GLU A 109 8.89 -11.31 19.02
C GLU A 109 9.35 -10.20 18.06
N SER A 110 8.99 -8.97 18.35
CA SER A 110 9.41 -7.80 17.56
C SER A 110 9.18 -6.51 18.34
N ILE A 111 10.00 -5.50 18.04
CA ILE A 111 9.60 -4.11 18.25
C ILE A 111 8.67 -3.72 17.09
N ILE A 112 7.60 -3.01 17.43
CA ILE A 112 6.62 -2.55 16.45
C ILE A 112 6.57 -1.03 16.51
N ILE A 113 6.70 -0.37 15.37
CA ILE A 113 6.61 1.09 15.26
C ILE A 113 5.50 1.45 14.28
N THR A 114 4.53 2.23 14.74
CA THR A 114 3.50 2.78 13.86
C THR A 114 3.78 4.24 13.60
N LEU A 115 3.74 4.65 12.33
CA LEU A 115 4.02 6.01 11.87
C LEU A 115 2.91 6.45 10.91
N ASP A 116 2.13 7.45 11.30
CA ASP A 116 0.97 7.88 10.52
C ASP A 116 0.79 9.40 10.48
N GLY A 117 -0.28 9.87 9.83
CA GLY A 117 -0.72 11.27 9.83
C GLY A 117 -1.51 11.68 11.07
N GLY A 118 -2.01 10.70 11.80
CA GLY A 118 -2.71 10.87 13.07
C GLY A 118 -3.82 9.87 13.26
N GLY A 119 -3.95 9.33 14.46
CA GLY A 119 -4.98 8.38 14.84
C GLY A 119 -5.60 8.73 16.19
N ILE A 120 -6.89 8.43 16.35
CA ILE A 120 -7.61 8.64 17.59
C ILE A 120 -7.44 7.41 18.48
N GLU A 121 -6.88 7.63 19.67
CA GLU A 121 -6.63 6.58 20.64
C GLU A 121 -7.77 6.39 21.63
N ASN A 122 -8.45 7.50 21.94
CA ASN A 122 -9.67 7.61 22.73
C ASN A 122 -10.33 8.97 22.44
N GLU A 123 -11.43 9.29 23.13
CA GLU A 123 -12.22 10.50 22.87
C GLU A 123 -11.42 11.82 22.91
N ASN A 124 -10.31 11.86 23.67
CA ASN A 124 -9.58 13.10 23.96
C ASN A 124 -8.09 13.03 23.56
N PHE A 125 -7.62 11.95 22.96
CA PHE A 125 -6.19 11.77 22.71
C PHE A 125 -5.92 11.26 21.31
N GLN A 126 -5.05 11.98 20.59
CA GLN A 126 -4.60 11.66 19.25
C GLN A 126 -3.09 11.47 19.22
N THR A 127 -2.64 10.47 18.48
CA THR A 127 -1.22 10.17 18.26
C THR A 127 -0.91 10.13 16.77
N ALA A 128 0.34 10.37 16.41
CA ALA A 128 0.85 10.19 15.06
C ALA A 128 1.88 9.05 14.96
N ALA A 129 2.39 8.60 16.10
CA ALA A 129 3.29 7.46 16.16
C ALA A 129 3.16 6.74 17.49
N THR A 130 3.39 5.43 17.48
CA THR A 130 3.43 4.63 18.72
C THR A 130 4.48 3.53 18.60
N ILE A 131 4.99 3.09 19.78
CA ILE A 131 5.97 2.03 19.90
C ILE A 131 5.37 0.91 20.75
N TRP A 132 5.52 -0.32 20.30
CA TRP A 132 4.98 -1.51 20.95
C TRP A 132 6.05 -2.60 21.02
N LYS A 133 5.88 -3.49 21.96
CA LYS A 133 6.56 -4.79 22.02
C LYS A 133 5.55 -5.88 21.70
N GLY A 134 5.86 -6.69 20.72
CA GLY A 134 5.10 -7.90 20.37
C GLY A 134 5.81 -9.13 20.91
N THR A 135 5.08 -10.02 21.57
CA THR A 135 5.60 -11.31 22.04
C THR A 135 4.47 -12.35 21.93
N ASP A 136 4.70 -13.40 21.16
CA ASP A 136 3.73 -14.45 20.86
C ASP A 136 2.35 -13.88 20.43
N ASN A 137 1.31 -14.05 21.24
CA ASN A 137 -0.04 -13.57 20.96
C ASN A 137 -0.40 -12.27 21.68
N LYS A 138 0.58 -11.49 22.13
CA LYS A 138 0.37 -10.21 22.84
C LYS A 138 1.18 -9.09 22.22
N ILE A 139 0.57 -7.91 22.17
CA ILE A 139 1.27 -6.64 21.93
C ILE A 139 1.03 -5.70 23.11
N GLU A 140 2.07 -5.04 23.55
CA GLU A 140 2.06 -4.09 24.65
C GLU A 140 2.59 -2.74 24.18
N CYS A 141 1.87 -1.65 24.48
CA CYS A 141 2.30 -0.30 24.14
C CYS A 141 3.40 0.17 25.08
N ILE A 142 4.55 0.55 24.51
CA ILE A 142 5.70 1.10 25.23
C ILE A 142 5.59 2.62 25.29
N HIS A 143 5.27 3.27 24.13
CA HIS A 143 5.27 4.73 24.04
C HIS A 143 4.26 5.21 22.99
N LYS A 144 3.71 6.40 23.24
CA LYS A 144 2.81 7.12 22.32
C LYS A 144 3.30 8.54 22.10
N PHE A 145 3.45 8.95 20.84
CA PHE A 145 3.77 10.31 20.47
C PHE A 145 2.49 11.07 20.16
N PRO A 146 2.09 12.03 20.97
CA PRO A 146 0.98 12.92 20.68
C PRO A 146 1.17 13.58 19.30
N ILE A 147 0.07 13.83 18.61
CA ILE A 147 0.08 14.37 17.25
C ILE A 147 0.80 15.74 17.12
N HIS A 148 0.88 16.50 18.21
CA HIS A 148 1.58 17.79 18.25
C HIS A 148 3.09 17.64 18.52
N GLN A 149 3.56 16.47 18.95
CA GLN A 149 5.00 16.23 19.17
C GLN A 149 5.70 15.69 17.94
N LEU A 150 5.05 14.82 17.20
CA LEU A 150 5.59 14.19 16.01
C LEU A 150 4.46 13.93 15.01
N ASN A 151 4.57 14.44 13.79
CA ASN A 151 3.57 14.20 12.76
C ASN A 151 4.19 14.15 11.36
N ILE A 152 4.90 13.06 11.07
CA ILE A 152 5.54 12.84 9.76
C ILE A 152 4.48 12.78 8.66
N GLY A 153 3.45 11.94 8.83
CA GLY A 153 2.40 11.76 7.82
C GLY A 153 1.60 13.02 7.56
N GLY A 154 1.30 13.80 8.61
CA GLY A 154 0.63 15.10 8.47
C GLY A 154 1.47 16.12 7.71
N LEU A 155 2.79 16.17 7.93
CA LEU A 155 3.69 17.02 7.16
C LEU A 155 3.68 16.62 5.67
N TRP A 156 3.84 15.33 5.37
CA TRP A 156 3.79 14.83 3.99
C TRP A 156 2.47 15.16 3.29
N THR A 157 1.34 14.94 3.96
CA THR A 157 0.01 15.26 3.40
C THR A 157 -0.11 16.74 3.07
N ARG A 158 0.32 17.63 3.98
CA ARG A 158 0.23 19.08 3.78
C ARG A 158 1.17 19.57 2.69
N VAL A 159 2.42 19.12 2.67
CA VAL A 159 3.38 19.48 1.62
C VAL A 159 2.90 18.98 0.26
N THR A 160 2.43 17.74 0.17
CA THR A 160 1.87 17.18 -1.06
C THR A 160 0.70 18.03 -1.57
N ARG A 161 -0.23 18.38 -0.68
CA ARG A 161 -1.45 19.10 -1.03
C ARG A 161 -1.23 20.58 -1.30
N TYR A 162 -0.58 21.29 -0.38
CA TYR A 162 -0.54 22.74 -0.39
C TYR A 162 0.72 23.34 -1.01
N VAL A 163 1.85 22.61 -1.00
CA VAL A 163 3.08 23.07 -1.62
C VAL A 163 3.16 22.61 -3.07
N PHE A 164 2.87 21.34 -3.34
CA PHE A 164 3.03 20.78 -4.69
C PHE A 164 1.73 20.70 -5.49
N ASP A 165 0.58 20.96 -4.87
CA ASP A 165 -0.75 20.83 -5.49
C ASP A 165 -1.00 19.43 -6.12
N LEU A 166 -0.53 18.39 -5.42
CA LEU A 166 -0.57 17.00 -5.87
C LEU A 166 -1.60 16.20 -5.10
N GLN A 167 -2.84 16.67 -5.11
CA GLN A 167 -4.00 15.95 -4.57
C GLN A 167 -5.20 16.14 -5.48
N ASN A 168 -5.80 15.04 -5.91
CA ASN A 168 -6.97 15.06 -6.78
C ASN A 168 -8.25 15.38 -5.99
N GLY A 169 -8.29 16.59 -5.39
CA GLY A 169 -9.39 17.01 -4.54
C GLY A 169 -9.35 16.36 -3.13
N TRP A 170 -10.20 16.84 -2.22
CA TRP A 170 -10.38 16.27 -0.88
C TRP A 170 -11.73 15.55 -0.83
N PRO A 171 -11.80 14.31 -0.36
CA PRO A 171 -10.74 13.41 0.18
C PRO A 171 -10.07 12.49 -0.87
N ARG A 172 -10.00 12.88 -2.11
CA ARG A 172 -9.72 12.04 -3.30
C ARG A 172 -8.26 11.65 -3.56
N GLY A 173 -7.48 11.44 -2.54
CA GLY A 173 -6.20 10.76 -2.68
C GLY A 173 -4.99 11.65 -2.79
N SER A 174 -4.09 11.45 -1.85
CA SER A 174 -2.79 12.08 -1.81
C SER A 174 -1.82 11.42 -2.79
N GLN A 175 -1.08 12.24 -3.55
CA GLN A 175 0.00 11.78 -4.43
C GLN A 175 1.38 11.84 -3.73
N ALA A 176 1.49 11.52 -2.45
CA ALA A 176 2.75 11.48 -1.71
C ALA A 176 3.83 10.62 -2.40
N GLY A 177 3.42 9.56 -3.10
CA GLY A 177 4.33 8.77 -3.93
C GLY A 177 4.95 9.53 -5.11
N SER A 178 4.30 10.58 -5.64
CA SER A 178 4.88 11.48 -6.64
C SER A 178 5.95 12.37 -6.01
N VAL A 179 5.71 12.89 -4.79
CA VAL A 179 6.69 13.67 -4.03
C VAL A 179 7.94 12.83 -3.73
N MET A 180 7.75 11.57 -3.31
CA MET A 180 8.86 10.64 -3.10
C MET A 180 9.65 10.39 -4.40
N ALA A 181 8.99 10.33 -5.56
CA ALA A 181 9.66 10.16 -6.85
C ALA A 181 10.46 11.42 -7.25
N MET A 182 9.92 12.62 -7.02
CA MET A 182 10.61 13.90 -7.26
C MET A 182 11.91 14.01 -6.46
N ALA A 183 11.95 13.43 -5.25
CA ALA A 183 13.11 13.52 -4.37
C ALA A 183 14.41 12.99 -4.99
N ALA A 184 14.32 12.04 -5.93
CA ALA A 184 15.48 11.48 -6.64
C ALA A 184 16.14 12.46 -7.64
N PHE A 185 15.51 13.61 -7.93
CA PHE A 185 15.98 14.60 -8.91
C PHE A 185 16.47 15.90 -8.26
N GLY A 186 16.32 16.06 -6.94
CA GLY A 186 16.61 17.29 -6.22
C GLY A 186 17.90 17.27 -5.41
N ASP A 187 18.37 18.47 -5.07
CA ASP A 187 19.44 18.69 -4.08
C ASP A 187 18.80 18.79 -2.68
N PRO A 188 19.00 17.80 -1.80
CA PRO A 188 18.41 17.81 -0.47
C PRO A 188 18.99 18.91 0.44
N SER A 189 20.19 19.42 0.19
CA SER A 189 20.88 20.38 1.08
C SER A 189 20.17 21.73 1.16
N LYS A 190 19.43 22.11 0.10
CA LYS A 190 18.86 23.46 -0.05
C LYS A 190 17.84 23.85 1.05
N TYR A 191 16.96 22.94 1.43
CA TYR A 191 15.88 23.21 2.39
C TYR A 191 15.88 22.22 3.57
N LEU A 192 16.93 21.43 3.72
CA LEU A 192 17.00 20.35 4.72
C LEU A 192 16.84 20.88 6.15
N GLU A 193 17.50 21.99 6.49
CA GLU A 193 17.41 22.56 7.84
C GLU A 193 16.01 23.05 8.20
N ASP A 194 15.24 23.52 7.22
CA ASP A 194 13.86 23.91 7.42
C ASP A 194 13.00 22.69 7.77
N PHE A 195 13.12 21.59 7.01
CA PHE A 195 12.37 20.37 7.28
C PHE A 195 12.85 19.62 8.54
N ARG A 196 14.14 19.68 8.87
CA ARG A 196 14.66 19.17 10.16
C ARG A 196 13.99 19.86 11.34
N LYS A 197 13.88 21.19 11.31
CA LYS A 197 13.20 21.95 12.37
C LYS A 197 11.74 21.55 12.54
N MET A 198 11.06 21.19 11.46
CA MET A 198 9.67 20.73 11.48
C MET A 198 9.50 19.32 12.05
N LEU A 199 10.53 18.48 11.95
CA LEU A 199 10.51 17.07 12.37
C LEU A 199 11.42 16.78 13.58
N THR A 200 12.05 17.79 14.18
CA THR A 200 12.96 17.58 15.32
C THR A 200 12.18 17.16 16.56
N VAL A 201 12.60 16.07 17.17
CA VAL A 201 12.14 15.61 18.48
C VAL A 201 13.37 15.32 19.32
N ASP A 202 13.66 16.15 20.34
CA ASP A 202 14.73 15.89 21.28
C ASP A 202 14.23 14.93 22.36
N GLN A 203 15.03 13.92 22.70
CA GLN A 203 14.76 12.95 23.76
C GLN A 203 13.36 12.34 23.70
N MET A 204 13.04 11.69 22.58
CA MET A 204 11.69 11.22 22.25
C MET A 204 11.04 10.33 23.31
N ILE A 205 11.77 9.40 23.89
CA ILE A 205 11.22 8.38 24.80
C ILE A 205 11.34 8.81 26.26
N ALA A 206 12.21 9.78 26.58
CA ALA A 206 12.47 10.21 27.95
C ALA A 206 11.80 11.53 28.35
N SER A 207 11.36 12.37 27.43
CA SER A 207 10.77 13.66 27.75
C SER A 207 9.33 13.80 27.21
N HIS A 208 8.39 14.04 28.10
CA HIS A 208 6.99 14.30 27.78
C HIS A 208 6.72 15.80 27.51
N LYS A 209 7.75 16.59 27.22
CA LYS A 209 7.56 18.02 26.95
C LYS A 209 7.13 18.22 25.49
N PRO A 210 5.95 18.77 25.24
CA PRO A 210 5.53 19.13 23.88
C PRO A 210 6.51 20.13 23.30
N LYS A 211 6.97 19.90 22.09
CA LYS A 211 7.60 20.94 21.27
C LYS A 211 6.54 21.53 20.36
N ASP A 212 6.49 22.84 20.28
CA ASP A 212 5.70 23.54 19.29
C ASP A 212 6.25 23.21 17.92
N GLN A 213 5.60 22.30 17.22
CA GLN A 213 5.93 22.01 15.84
C GLN A 213 5.09 22.89 14.92
N PRO A 214 5.73 23.65 14.00
CA PRO A 214 4.99 24.54 13.10
C PRO A 214 4.01 23.80 12.16
N PHE A 215 4.08 22.46 12.12
CA PHE A 215 3.21 21.59 11.35
C PHE A 215 2.48 20.52 12.18
N GLY A 216 2.23 20.78 13.46
CA GLY A 216 1.32 19.98 14.28
C GLY A 216 -0.08 19.89 13.68
N ALA A 217 -0.97 19.09 14.26
CA ALA A 217 -2.34 18.87 13.76
C ALA A 217 -3.14 20.17 13.57
N ASN A 218 -2.78 21.24 14.28
CA ASN A 218 -3.41 22.55 14.22
C ASN A 218 -2.83 23.48 13.14
N VAL A 219 -1.78 23.11 12.44
CA VAL A 219 -1.32 23.85 11.26
C VAL A 219 -2.26 23.53 10.11
N GLY A 220 -3.35 24.10 10.24
CA GLY A 220 -4.59 24.11 9.51
C GLY A 220 -4.61 23.56 8.10
N THR A 221 -5.79 23.33 7.70
CA THR A 221 -6.27 23.25 6.32
C THR A 221 -6.10 24.59 5.56
N ASP A 222 -5.52 25.63 6.16
CA ASP A 222 -5.29 26.93 5.53
C ASP A 222 -4.11 26.86 4.54
N PRO A 223 -4.37 26.90 3.23
CA PRO A 223 -3.32 26.92 2.20
C PRO A 223 -2.46 28.20 2.24
N ASN A 224 -2.91 29.24 2.94
CA ASN A 224 -2.22 30.52 3.09
C ASN A 224 -1.36 30.59 4.35
N HIS A 225 -1.24 29.49 5.11
CA HIS A 225 -0.35 29.48 6.28
C HIS A 225 1.07 29.90 5.88
N PRO A 226 1.72 30.84 6.60
CA PRO A 226 2.97 31.48 6.17
C PRO A 226 4.08 30.50 5.73
N TYR A 227 4.24 29.37 6.44
CA TYR A 227 5.24 28.36 6.05
C TYR A 227 4.89 27.65 4.74
N LEU A 228 3.62 27.25 4.56
CA LEU A 228 3.18 26.56 3.35
C LEU A 228 3.22 27.49 2.15
N HIS A 229 2.80 28.74 2.32
CA HIS A 229 2.84 29.75 1.26
C HIS A 229 4.28 30.01 0.77
N LYS A 230 5.24 30.17 1.69
CA LYS A 230 6.66 30.32 1.34
C LYS A 230 7.13 29.20 0.42
N TYR A 231 6.90 27.94 0.82
CA TYR A 231 7.37 26.79 0.04
C TYR A 231 6.60 26.59 -1.25
N ARG A 232 5.32 26.94 -1.30
CA ARG A 232 4.55 26.95 -2.53
C ARG A 232 5.13 27.93 -3.55
N MET A 233 5.42 29.16 -3.15
CA MET A 233 6.07 30.13 -4.03
C MET A 233 7.44 29.64 -4.56
N ILE A 234 8.20 28.96 -3.72
CA ILE A 234 9.46 28.34 -4.14
C ILE A 234 9.19 27.21 -5.14
N ALA A 235 8.25 26.32 -4.84
CA ALA A 235 7.89 25.22 -5.74
C ALA A 235 7.38 25.70 -7.11
N ASP A 236 6.62 26.79 -7.13
CA ASP A 236 6.08 27.37 -8.36
C ASP A 236 7.13 28.11 -9.19
N SER A 237 8.31 28.42 -8.62
CA SER A 237 9.38 29.15 -9.34
C SER A 237 10.07 28.30 -10.41
N SER A 238 10.22 27.01 -10.21
CA SER A 238 10.75 26.06 -11.20
C SER A 238 10.52 24.59 -10.80
N GLU A 239 10.55 23.69 -11.79
CA GLU A 239 10.49 22.24 -11.55
C GLU A 239 11.67 21.75 -10.68
N GLN A 240 12.87 22.33 -10.86
CA GLN A 240 14.04 21.97 -10.06
C GLN A 240 13.85 22.34 -8.58
N GLU A 241 13.18 23.45 -8.26
CA GLU A 241 12.90 23.80 -6.87
C GLU A 241 11.85 22.88 -6.24
N LYS A 242 10.87 22.39 -7.01
CA LYS A 242 10.00 21.30 -6.55
C LYS A 242 10.81 20.06 -6.17
N PHE A 243 11.76 19.67 -7.01
CA PHE A 243 12.62 18.51 -6.75
C PHE A 243 13.51 18.73 -5.51
N ASN A 244 14.08 19.92 -5.34
CA ASN A 244 14.91 20.25 -4.18
C ASN A 244 14.10 20.20 -2.87
N LEU A 245 12.88 20.75 -2.85
CA LEU A 245 11.98 20.66 -1.69
C LEU A 245 11.60 19.21 -1.37
N ALA A 246 11.27 18.42 -2.39
CA ALA A 246 10.94 17.02 -2.22
C ALA A 246 12.12 16.20 -1.68
N ALA A 247 13.34 16.45 -2.18
CA ALA A 247 14.57 15.81 -1.72
C ALA A 247 14.87 16.15 -0.25
N SER A 248 14.72 17.42 0.12
CA SER A 248 14.92 17.89 1.49
C SER A 248 13.91 17.26 2.47
N LEU A 249 12.63 17.19 2.08
CA LEU A 249 11.60 16.52 2.88
C LEU A 249 11.89 15.03 3.05
N GLN A 250 12.31 14.34 1.98
CA GLN A 250 12.64 12.91 2.02
C GLN A 250 13.80 12.64 2.99
N ILE A 251 14.90 13.39 2.88
CA ILE A 251 16.07 13.20 3.76
C ILE A 251 15.73 13.51 5.21
N ALA A 252 15.02 14.60 5.50
CA ALA A 252 14.58 14.90 6.86
C ALA A 252 13.68 13.80 7.44
N THR A 253 12.82 13.20 6.60
CA THR A 253 11.97 12.06 6.98
C THR A 253 12.81 10.82 7.31
N GLU A 254 13.82 10.52 6.51
CA GLU A 254 14.73 9.39 6.75
C GLU A 254 15.51 9.58 8.05
N GLU A 255 16.01 10.77 8.30
CA GLU A 255 16.76 11.11 9.52
C GLU A 255 15.90 10.94 10.77
N ILE A 256 14.64 11.43 10.76
CA ILE A 256 13.77 11.30 11.93
C ILE A 256 13.35 9.84 12.16
N ILE A 257 13.05 9.07 11.11
CA ILE A 257 12.76 7.64 11.23
C ILE A 257 13.97 6.88 11.80
N LYS A 258 15.16 7.16 11.28
CA LYS A 258 16.40 6.57 11.78
C LYS A 258 16.62 6.90 13.27
N ASN A 259 16.38 8.15 13.66
CA ASN A 259 16.53 8.59 15.04
C ASN A 259 15.52 7.88 15.98
N ILE A 260 14.25 7.77 15.56
CA ILE A 260 13.23 7.01 16.32
C ILE A 260 13.70 5.57 16.54
N ILE A 261 14.09 4.89 15.47
CA ILE A 261 14.52 3.48 15.55
C ILE A 261 15.76 3.34 16.44
N SER A 262 16.74 4.25 16.33
CA SER A 262 17.95 4.23 17.18
C SER A 262 17.60 4.30 18.65
N GLN A 263 16.81 5.30 19.07
CA GLN A 263 16.43 5.49 20.47
C GLN A 263 15.60 4.32 21.01
N VAL A 264 14.76 3.73 20.18
CA VAL A 264 13.97 2.56 20.55
C VAL A 264 14.85 1.35 20.77
N LEU A 265 15.80 1.08 19.85
CA LEU A 265 16.69 -0.08 19.93
C LEU A 265 17.73 0.04 21.05
N GLU A 266 18.14 1.26 21.42
CA GLU A 266 19.00 1.50 22.59
C GLU A 266 18.31 1.09 23.90
N GLN A 267 17.00 1.28 24.01
CA GLN A 267 16.24 0.94 25.22
C GLN A 267 15.63 -0.47 25.17
N PHE A 268 15.26 -0.92 23.96
CA PHE A 268 14.61 -2.20 23.72
C PHE A 268 15.30 -2.93 22.56
N PRO A 269 16.47 -3.54 22.81
CA PRO A 269 17.20 -4.26 21.76
C PRO A 269 16.34 -5.33 21.08
N SER A 270 16.36 -5.37 19.75
CA SER A 270 15.64 -6.36 18.94
C SER A 270 16.33 -6.54 17.59
N SER A 271 16.33 -7.76 17.08
CA SER A 271 16.71 -8.05 15.69
C SER A 271 15.51 -8.03 14.72
N ASN A 272 14.32 -7.80 15.24
CA ASN A 272 13.07 -7.83 14.48
C ASN A 272 12.32 -6.50 14.63
N LEU A 273 11.86 -5.97 13.49
CA LEU A 273 11.11 -4.73 13.43
C LEU A 273 9.87 -4.91 12.56
N CYS A 274 8.69 -4.60 13.11
CA CYS A 274 7.43 -4.51 12.37
C CYS A 274 7.02 -3.04 12.24
N LEU A 275 6.53 -2.65 11.06
CA LEU A 275 6.15 -1.28 10.77
C LEU A 275 4.73 -1.20 10.19
N ALA A 276 3.95 -0.21 10.60
CA ALA A 276 2.65 0.14 10.03
C ALA A 276 2.36 1.65 10.15
N GLY A 277 1.20 2.07 9.63
CA GLY A 277 0.82 3.47 9.42
C GLY A 277 1.22 3.96 8.02
N GLY A 278 0.50 4.95 7.51
CA GLY A 278 0.65 5.45 6.14
C GLY A 278 2.07 5.91 5.77
N VAL A 279 2.87 6.38 6.73
CA VAL A 279 4.28 6.78 6.51
C VAL A 279 5.15 5.61 6.07
N THR A 280 4.82 4.38 6.44
CA THR A 280 5.60 3.19 6.07
C THR A 280 5.43 2.76 4.61
N LEU A 281 4.53 3.41 3.87
CA LEU A 281 4.49 3.35 2.40
C LEU A 281 5.71 4.04 1.75
N ASN A 282 6.52 4.79 2.53
CA ASN A 282 7.79 5.33 2.09
C ASN A 282 8.85 4.21 1.99
N CYS A 283 8.77 3.46 0.91
CA CYS A 283 9.64 2.31 0.63
C CYS A 283 11.12 2.68 0.53
N VAL A 284 11.46 3.95 0.29
CA VAL A 284 12.84 4.45 0.27
C VAL A 284 13.42 4.45 1.69
N ALA A 285 12.70 5.01 2.66
CA ALA A 285 13.11 5.00 4.06
C ALA A 285 13.14 3.56 4.62
N VAL A 286 12.08 2.77 4.37
CA VAL A 286 12.02 1.36 4.80
C VAL A 286 13.19 0.55 4.22
N GLY A 287 13.51 0.75 2.94
CA GLY A 287 14.62 0.05 2.27
C GLY A 287 16.01 0.33 2.87
N LYS A 288 16.17 1.44 3.58
CA LYS A 288 17.45 1.84 4.22
C LYS A 288 17.62 1.29 5.65
N ILE A 289 16.57 0.76 6.28
CA ILE A 289 16.61 0.36 7.71
C ILE A 289 17.72 -0.65 7.98
N LYS A 290 17.82 -1.73 7.21
CA LYS A 290 18.87 -2.74 7.42
C LYS A 290 20.28 -2.20 7.14
N LYS A 291 20.42 -1.16 6.30
CA LYS A 291 21.70 -0.47 6.09
C LYS A 291 22.05 0.41 7.30
N TRP A 292 21.06 1.08 7.90
CA TRP A 292 21.28 1.90 9.10
C TRP A 292 21.55 1.06 10.34
N PHE A 293 20.89 -0.11 10.44
CA PHE A 293 20.93 -0.99 11.61
C PHE A 293 21.21 -2.44 11.16
N PRO A 294 22.49 -2.81 10.98
CA PRO A 294 22.85 -4.15 10.47
C PRO A 294 22.45 -5.31 11.39
N ASP A 295 22.20 -5.03 12.68
CA ASP A 295 21.74 -6.03 13.65
C ASP A 295 20.26 -6.39 13.46
N ILE A 296 19.48 -5.55 12.76
CA ILE A 296 18.11 -5.86 12.37
C ILE A 296 18.14 -6.89 11.23
N LYS A 297 17.69 -8.10 11.55
CA LYS A 297 17.61 -9.22 10.58
C LYS A 297 16.30 -9.16 9.77
N ASN A 298 15.19 -8.85 10.44
CA ASN A 298 13.88 -8.86 9.85
C ASN A 298 13.21 -7.48 9.97
N VAL A 299 12.74 -6.96 8.82
CA VAL A 299 11.87 -5.80 8.74
C VAL A 299 10.59 -6.24 8.05
N HIS A 300 9.47 -6.20 8.76
CA HIS A 300 8.17 -6.57 8.22
C HIS A 300 7.28 -5.33 8.08
N VAL A 301 6.70 -5.17 6.89
CA VAL A 301 5.65 -4.20 6.59
C VAL A 301 4.52 -4.96 5.91
N THR A 302 3.31 -4.88 6.49
CA THR A 302 2.11 -5.52 5.92
C THR A 302 1.76 -4.96 4.53
N PRO A 303 1.01 -5.67 3.68
CA PRO A 303 0.57 -5.13 2.39
C PRO A 303 -0.36 -3.92 2.52
N THR A 304 -1.07 -3.80 3.65
CA THR A 304 -2.00 -2.71 3.97
C THR A 304 -1.54 -1.94 5.22
N PRO A 305 -0.40 -1.22 5.18
CA PRO A 305 0.11 -0.56 6.38
C PRO A 305 -0.67 0.73 6.73
N HIS A 306 -1.44 1.31 5.79
CA HIS A 306 -2.30 2.48 5.95
C HIS A 306 -3.67 2.12 6.55
N ASP A 307 -4.57 3.09 6.69
CA ASP A 307 -5.87 2.93 7.36
C ASP A 307 -6.76 1.85 6.75
N GLY A 308 -6.61 1.55 5.46
CA GLY A 308 -7.30 0.40 4.84
C GLY A 308 -7.03 -0.93 5.55
N GLY A 309 -5.91 -1.07 6.26
CA GLY A 309 -5.57 -2.27 7.03
C GLY A 309 -6.10 -2.31 8.47
N LEU A 310 -6.72 -1.24 8.96
CA LEU A 310 -7.25 -1.17 10.33
C LEU A 310 -8.24 -2.30 10.65
N PRO A 311 -9.19 -2.67 9.75
CA PRO A 311 -10.09 -3.79 10.02
C PRO A 311 -9.39 -5.13 10.24
N ILE A 312 -8.33 -5.40 9.49
CA ILE A 312 -7.51 -6.62 9.66
C ILE A 312 -6.87 -6.60 11.05
N GLY A 313 -6.16 -5.51 11.36
CA GLY A 313 -5.45 -5.40 12.62
C GLY A 313 -6.35 -5.36 13.84
N ALA A 314 -7.48 -4.65 13.77
CA ALA A 314 -8.47 -4.63 14.84
C ALA A 314 -9.05 -6.02 15.14
N ALA A 315 -9.39 -6.78 14.10
CA ALA A 315 -9.88 -8.13 14.25
C ALA A 315 -8.80 -9.11 14.77
N GLN A 316 -7.54 -8.96 14.32
CA GLN A 316 -6.40 -9.71 14.85
C GLN A 316 -6.13 -9.38 16.31
N PHE A 317 -6.24 -8.10 16.70
CA PHE A 317 -6.10 -7.70 18.11
C PHE A 317 -7.15 -8.38 18.98
N VAL A 318 -8.42 -8.37 18.57
CA VAL A 318 -9.47 -9.08 19.32
C VAL A 318 -9.19 -10.56 19.39
N TRP A 319 -8.79 -11.20 18.29
CA TRP A 319 -8.48 -12.64 18.27
C TRP A 319 -7.36 -13.01 19.25
N HIS A 320 -6.25 -12.29 19.21
CA HIS A 320 -5.06 -12.65 19.98
C HIS A 320 -5.07 -12.05 21.39
N ASN A 321 -5.24 -10.71 21.51
CA ASN A 321 -5.11 -10.03 22.80
C ASN A 321 -6.33 -10.19 23.69
N GLU A 322 -7.56 -10.00 23.15
CA GLU A 322 -8.79 -10.01 23.94
C GLU A 322 -9.28 -11.43 24.21
N LEU A 323 -9.30 -12.28 23.19
CA LEU A 323 -9.77 -13.65 23.28
C LEU A 323 -8.67 -14.66 23.63
N ASN A 324 -7.43 -14.20 23.73
CA ASN A 324 -6.24 -14.97 24.11
C ASN A 324 -6.02 -16.24 23.26
N ASN A 325 -6.38 -16.18 21.96
CA ASN A 325 -6.12 -17.28 21.04
C ASN A 325 -4.63 -17.34 20.64
N PRO A 326 -4.12 -18.52 20.27
CA PRO A 326 -2.73 -18.70 19.88
C PRO A 326 -2.40 -17.93 18.61
N ARG A 327 -1.10 -17.70 18.43
CA ARG A 327 -0.52 -17.12 17.21
C ARG A 327 -0.88 -17.97 15.99
N ILE A 328 -1.21 -17.30 14.89
CA ILE A 328 -1.29 -17.96 13.60
C ILE A 328 0.12 -18.21 13.09
N ASP A 329 0.41 -19.43 12.72
CA ASP A 329 1.64 -19.79 12.03
C ASP A 329 1.42 -19.59 10.53
N TRP A 330 2.00 -18.51 10.02
CA TRP A 330 2.07 -18.26 8.59
C TRP A 330 3.26 -19.06 8.06
N ASN A 331 3.05 -20.35 7.69
CA ASN A 331 4.11 -21.18 7.08
C ASN A 331 4.73 -20.52 5.84
N ASP A 332 4.03 -19.51 5.32
CA ASP A 332 4.38 -18.66 4.19
C ASP A 332 4.15 -17.19 4.58
N ASN A 333 4.34 -16.26 3.65
CA ASN A 333 3.98 -14.86 3.89
C ASN A 333 2.46 -14.71 4.08
N PHE A 334 2.07 -13.69 4.83
CA PHE A 334 0.68 -13.28 4.93
C PHE A 334 0.11 -13.07 3.52
N LYS A 335 -1.02 -13.71 3.22
CA LYS A 335 -1.62 -13.62 1.88
C LYS A 335 -2.25 -12.25 1.65
N ALA A 336 -1.73 -11.53 0.67
CA ALA A 336 -2.23 -10.21 0.30
C ALA A 336 -3.46 -10.26 -0.63
N TYR A 337 -3.82 -11.41 -1.18
CA TYR A 337 -4.88 -11.56 -2.19
C TYR A 337 -6.21 -11.91 -1.54
N LEU A 338 -6.78 -10.94 -0.80
CA LEU A 338 -7.97 -11.12 0.03
C LEU A 338 -9.26 -10.57 -0.60
N GLY A 339 -9.19 -9.97 -1.78
CA GLY A 339 -10.37 -9.47 -2.48
C GLY A 339 -11.18 -10.59 -3.15
N LYS A 340 -12.32 -10.21 -3.72
CA LYS A 340 -13.24 -11.13 -4.39
C LYS A 340 -12.59 -11.80 -5.62
N THR A 341 -12.87 -13.09 -5.80
CA THR A 341 -12.68 -13.81 -7.08
C THR A 341 -13.98 -13.80 -7.87
N TYR A 342 -13.88 -13.76 -9.20
CA TYR A 342 -15.01 -13.70 -10.11
C TYR A 342 -15.14 -15.01 -10.88
N THR A 343 -16.37 -15.48 -11.12
CA THR A 343 -16.64 -16.70 -11.89
C THR A 343 -16.50 -16.45 -13.39
N LEU A 344 -16.42 -17.53 -14.17
CA LEU A 344 -16.38 -17.45 -15.64
C LEU A 344 -17.62 -16.73 -16.19
N GLU A 345 -18.79 -16.99 -15.59
CA GLU A 345 -20.05 -16.38 -15.97
C GLU A 345 -20.00 -14.85 -15.74
N GLU A 346 -19.54 -14.40 -14.56
CA GLU A 346 -19.39 -12.98 -14.25
C GLU A 346 -18.41 -12.28 -15.22
N VAL A 347 -17.33 -12.96 -15.61
CA VAL A 347 -16.35 -12.42 -16.58
C VAL A 347 -16.97 -12.34 -17.99
N LYS A 348 -17.67 -13.40 -18.45
CA LYS A 348 -18.32 -13.40 -19.77
C LYS A 348 -19.47 -12.40 -19.85
N GLU A 349 -20.26 -12.25 -18.80
CA GLU A 349 -21.31 -11.23 -18.69
C GLU A 349 -20.70 -9.81 -18.80
N ALA A 350 -19.59 -9.58 -18.09
CA ALA A 350 -18.89 -8.31 -18.19
C ALA A 350 -18.42 -8.04 -19.63
N ILE A 351 -17.77 -9.01 -20.27
CA ILE A 351 -17.27 -8.88 -21.65
C ILE A 351 -18.41 -8.59 -22.62
N SER A 352 -19.53 -9.31 -22.52
CA SER A 352 -20.69 -9.14 -23.41
C SER A 352 -21.38 -7.79 -23.31
N SER A 353 -21.07 -7.01 -22.26
CA SER A 353 -21.63 -5.67 -22.03
C SER A 353 -20.87 -4.56 -22.77
N TYR A 354 -19.81 -4.91 -23.50
CA TYR A 354 -18.96 -3.95 -24.20
C TYR A 354 -18.80 -4.30 -25.68
N ASP A 355 -18.98 -3.27 -26.52
CA ASP A 355 -18.55 -3.29 -27.91
C ASP A 355 -17.04 -2.90 -27.99
N GLY A 356 -16.43 -3.09 -29.14
CA GLY A 356 -15.07 -2.65 -29.40
C GLY A 356 -13.97 -3.57 -28.86
N VAL A 357 -14.30 -4.81 -28.49
CA VAL A 357 -13.35 -5.84 -28.06
C VAL A 357 -13.44 -7.11 -28.91
N ASN A 358 -12.31 -7.62 -29.34
CA ASN A 358 -12.17 -8.97 -29.86
C ASN A 358 -11.82 -9.90 -28.70
N VAL A 359 -12.47 -11.07 -28.67
CA VAL A 359 -12.32 -12.07 -27.62
C VAL A 359 -11.66 -13.31 -28.17
N GLU A 360 -10.56 -13.73 -27.56
CA GLU A 360 -9.91 -15.00 -27.87
C GLU A 360 -9.94 -15.89 -26.62
N GLU A 361 -10.55 -17.05 -26.73
CA GLU A 361 -10.62 -18.05 -25.65
C GLU A 361 -9.51 -19.12 -25.78
N ASN A 362 -9.22 -19.80 -24.67
CA ASN A 362 -8.20 -20.85 -24.57
C ASN A 362 -6.77 -20.39 -24.93
N VAL A 363 -6.48 -19.14 -24.63
CA VAL A 363 -5.16 -18.55 -24.90
C VAL A 363 -4.12 -19.08 -23.93
N SER A 364 -3.03 -19.66 -24.45
CA SER A 364 -1.94 -20.14 -23.60
C SER A 364 -1.15 -19.00 -22.98
N VAL A 365 -0.58 -19.24 -21.79
CA VAL A 365 0.33 -18.28 -21.17
C VAL A 365 1.56 -18.02 -22.06
N ASP A 366 2.01 -18.99 -22.86
CA ASP A 366 3.16 -18.83 -23.78
C ASP A 366 2.85 -17.77 -24.85
N LYS A 367 1.62 -17.72 -25.39
CA LYS A 367 1.20 -16.65 -26.31
C LYS A 367 1.27 -15.28 -25.63
N VAL A 368 0.82 -15.17 -24.38
CA VAL A 368 0.88 -13.91 -23.62
C VAL A 368 2.34 -13.48 -23.39
N ILE A 369 3.23 -14.44 -23.11
CA ILE A 369 4.68 -14.21 -22.99
C ILE A 369 5.27 -13.72 -24.33
N ASP A 370 4.84 -14.30 -25.47
CA ASP A 370 5.30 -13.86 -26.80
C ASP A 370 4.85 -12.42 -27.12
N LEU A 371 3.62 -12.06 -26.77
CA LEU A 371 3.13 -10.69 -26.90
C LEU A 371 3.94 -9.72 -26.04
N LEU A 372 4.22 -10.09 -24.78
CA LEU A 372 5.05 -9.28 -23.87
C LEU A 372 6.47 -9.11 -24.43
N ALA A 373 7.09 -10.17 -24.94
CA ALA A 373 8.41 -10.13 -25.59
C ALA A 373 8.41 -9.28 -26.87
N GLY A 374 7.26 -9.17 -27.54
CA GLY A 374 6.98 -8.26 -28.64
C GLY A 374 6.71 -6.82 -28.25
N GLN A 375 7.05 -6.42 -27.01
CA GLN A 375 6.90 -5.07 -26.46
C GLN A 375 5.44 -4.61 -26.29
N LYS A 376 4.48 -5.56 -26.19
CA LYS A 376 3.08 -5.23 -25.92
C LYS A 376 2.86 -4.98 -24.44
N ILE A 377 1.96 -4.04 -24.12
CA ILE A 377 1.52 -3.72 -22.77
C ILE A 377 0.31 -4.60 -22.45
N ILE A 378 0.43 -5.43 -21.42
CA ILE A 378 -0.59 -6.43 -21.09
C ILE A 378 -1.13 -6.17 -19.69
N SER A 379 -2.43 -5.98 -19.55
CA SER A 379 -3.08 -6.04 -18.26
C SER A 379 -3.52 -7.46 -17.92
N VAL A 380 -3.36 -7.84 -16.67
CA VAL A 380 -3.77 -9.16 -16.16
C VAL A 380 -4.81 -9.02 -15.05
N PHE A 381 -5.79 -9.91 -15.08
CA PHE A 381 -6.88 -9.96 -14.13
C PHE A 381 -7.19 -11.42 -13.79
N GLY A 382 -7.16 -11.77 -12.50
CA GLY A 382 -7.52 -13.10 -12.01
C GLY A 382 -7.37 -13.22 -10.50
N GLY A 383 -7.75 -14.35 -9.94
CA GLY A 383 -7.74 -14.58 -8.50
C GLY A 383 -8.44 -13.50 -7.67
N GLY A 384 -8.23 -13.50 -6.37
CA GLY A 384 -8.62 -12.39 -5.50
C GLY A 384 -7.73 -11.16 -5.72
N SER A 385 -8.32 -9.96 -5.68
CA SER A 385 -7.52 -8.74 -5.76
C SER A 385 -6.59 -8.60 -4.56
N GLU A 386 -5.49 -7.89 -4.77
CA GLU A 386 -4.53 -7.57 -3.71
C GLU A 386 -5.13 -6.59 -2.70
N SER A 387 -4.92 -6.85 -1.42
CA SER A 387 -5.18 -5.87 -0.36
C SER A 387 -4.12 -4.77 -0.37
N GLY A 388 -4.54 -3.51 -0.20
CA GLY A 388 -3.64 -2.36 -0.18
C GLY A 388 -3.37 -1.74 -1.55
N ARG A 389 -2.45 -0.77 -1.57
CA ARG A 389 -2.26 0.17 -2.70
C ARG A 389 -1.28 -0.33 -3.78
N ARG A 390 -0.88 -1.60 -3.76
CA ARG A 390 0.11 -2.16 -4.70
C ARG A 390 -0.50 -3.29 -5.51
N ALA A 391 -0.25 -3.29 -6.81
CA ALA A 391 -0.54 -4.44 -7.66
C ALA A 391 0.58 -5.47 -7.54
N LEU A 392 0.21 -6.70 -7.27
CA LEU A 392 1.12 -7.79 -6.96
C LEU A 392 0.97 -8.99 -7.91
N GLY A 393 0.33 -8.79 -9.07
CA GLY A 393 0.20 -9.81 -10.12
C GLY A 393 -1.24 -10.22 -10.45
N ASN A 394 -2.25 -9.84 -9.63
CA ASN A 394 -3.65 -10.20 -9.88
C ASN A 394 -4.47 -9.06 -10.52
N ARG A 395 -4.07 -7.83 -10.31
CA ARG A 395 -4.63 -6.60 -10.90
C ARG A 395 -3.48 -5.72 -11.39
N SER A 396 -2.71 -6.23 -12.35
CA SER A 396 -1.44 -5.64 -12.80
C SER A 396 -1.45 -5.27 -14.26
N ILE A 397 -0.70 -4.23 -14.60
CA ILE A 397 -0.23 -3.97 -15.96
C ILE A 397 1.22 -4.41 -16.02
N LEU A 398 1.53 -5.29 -16.95
CA LEU A 398 2.85 -5.89 -17.16
C LEU A 398 3.45 -5.40 -18.47
N ALA A 399 4.77 -5.17 -18.49
CA ALA A 399 5.49 -4.82 -19.69
C ALA A 399 6.93 -5.33 -19.66
N ASP A 400 7.56 -5.41 -20.83
CA ASP A 400 8.96 -5.80 -20.98
C ASP A 400 9.88 -4.69 -20.44
N PRO A 401 10.68 -4.95 -19.39
CA PRO A 401 11.53 -3.93 -18.78
C PRO A 401 12.81 -3.63 -19.59
N ARG A 402 13.10 -4.38 -20.65
CA ARG A 402 14.32 -4.26 -21.45
C ARG A 402 14.31 -3.06 -22.40
N SER A 403 13.14 -2.51 -22.71
CA SER A 403 12.99 -1.33 -23.56
C SER A 403 13.14 -0.03 -22.74
N GLU A 404 14.06 0.85 -23.14
CA GLU A 404 14.28 2.15 -22.49
C GLU A 404 13.03 3.04 -22.55
N ASN A 405 12.29 2.98 -23.66
CA ASN A 405 11.12 3.83 -23.91
C ASN A 405 9.86 3.35 -23.19
N MET A 406 9.84 2.12 -22.66
CA MET A 406 8.63 1.53 -22.06
C MET A 406 8.10 2.33 -20.88
N LYS A 407 8.99 2.89 -20.06
CA LYS A 407 8.61 3.75 -18.93
C LYS A 407 7.83 4.98 -19.40
N ASP A 408 8.33 5.68 -20.40
CA ASP A 408 7.72 6.92 -20.89
C ASP A 408 6.40 6.61 -21.60
N LEU A 409 6.36 5.56 -22.41
CA LEU A 409 5.16 5.08 -23.08
C LEU A 409 4.02 4.78 -22.08
N ILE A 410 4.31 4.03 -21.01
CA ILE A 410 3.27 3.70 -20.02
C ILE A 410 2.86 4.94 -19.20
N ASN A 411 3.79 5.83 -18.84
CA ASN A 411 3.46 7.06 -18.12
C ASN A 411 2.57 7.98 -18.94
N GLU A 412 2.85 8.14 -20.23
CA GLU A 412 2.12 9.04 -21.13
C GLU A 412 0.78 8.45 -21.56
N LYS A 413 0.78 7.22 -22.09
CA LYS A 413 -0.37 6.66 -22.82
C LYS A 413 -1.29 5.76 -22.00
N VAL A 414 -0.82 5.28 -20.85
CA VAL A 414 -1.62 4.38 -20.00
C VAL A 414 -1.95 5.02 -18.67
N LYS A 415 -0.99 5.68 -18.03
CA LYS A 415 -1.15 6.24 -16.68
C LYS A 415 -1.48 7.73 -16.69
N HIS A 416 -1.30 8.44 -17.79
CA HIS A 416 -1.51 9.87 -17.95
C HIS A 416 -0.98 10.67 -16.75
N ARG A 417 0.30 10.43 -16.38
CA ARG A 417 0.91 10.95 -15.16
C ARG A 417 2.30 11.51 -15.41
N GLN A 418 2.91 12.08 -14.39
CA GLN A 418 4.19 12.76 -14.47
C GLN A 418 5.31 11.81 -14.94
N TRP A 419 6.17 12.29 -15.84
CA TRP A 419 7.28 11.57 -16.49
C TRP A 419 8.31 11.00 -15.50
N TYR A 420 8.54 11.70 -14.38
CA TYR A 420 9.55 11.30 -13.39
C TYR A 420 9.11 10.11 -12.52
N ARG A 421 7.86 9.67 -12.58
CA ARG A 421 7.39 8.53 -11.76
C ARG A 421 7.96 7.21 -12.27
N PRO A 422 8.65 6.45 -11.40
CA PRO A 422 9.23 5.17 -11.77
C PRO A 422 8.20 4.05 -11.79
N PHE A 423 8.59 2.91 -12.36
CA PHE A 423 7.88 1.66 -12.28
C PHE A 423 8.64 0.65 -11.42
N ALA A 424 7.89 -0.31 -10.87
CA ALA A 424 8.41 -1.35 -10.01
C ALA A 424 8.69 -2.63 -10.82
N PRO A 425 9.79 -3.34 -10.55
CA PRO A 425 10.00 -4.69 -11.04
C PRO A 425 9.33 -5.72 -10.13
N SER A 426 8.73 -6.76 -10.73
CA SER A 426 8.51 -8.04 -10.06
C SER A 426 9.59 -9.02 -10.50
N ILE A 427 10.18 -9.71 -9.54
CA ILE A 427 11.30 -10.64 -9.75
C ILE A 427 11.04 -11.96 -9.02
N LEU A 428 11.51 -13.08 -9.60
CA LEU A 428 11.59 -14.36 -8.91
C LEU A 428 12.44 -14.24 -7.64
N ARG A 429 11.94 -14.72 -6.47
CA ARG A 429 12.65 -14.56 -5.20
C ARG A 429 14.07 -15.13 -5.22
N GLU A 430 14.26 -16.26 -5.85
CA GLU A 430 15.55 -16.93 -5.98
C GLU A 430 16.58 -16.19 -6.83
N GLU A 431 16.14 -15.21 -7.62
CA GLU A 431 17.02 -14.42 -8.49
C GLU A 431 17.47 -13.08 -7.88
N VAL A 432 16.93 -12.71 -6.73
CA VAL A 432 17.18 -11.38 -6.11
C VAL A 432 18.67 -11.13 -5.87
N SER A 433 19.37 -12.11 -5.30
CA SER A 433 20.81 -11.99 -4.98
C SER A 433 21.71 -11.83 -6.22
N GLU A 434 21.24 -12.27 -7.40
CA GLU A 434 21.97 -12.07 -8.66
C GLU A 434 21.80 -10.65 -9.22
N TRP A 435 20.64 -10.03 -9.00
CA TRP A 435 20.27 -8.75 -9.61
C TRP A 435 20.46 -7.53 -8.70
N PHE A 436 20.35 -7.70 -7.40
CA PHE A 436 20.42 -6.63 -6.42
C PHE A 436 21.61 -6.80 -5.47
N GLU A 437 22.03 -5.68 -4.84
CA GLU A 437 23.14 -5.67 -3.88
C GLU A 437 22.80 -6.40 -2.57
N ARG A 438 21.52 -6.57 -2.26
CA ARG A 438 21.02 -7.28 -1.08
C ARG A 438 20.04 -8.38 -1.49
N ASP A 439 19.95 -9.42 -0.68
CA ASP A 439 19.04 -10.55 -0.85
C ASP A 439 17.83 -10.46 0.11
N ASP A 440 17.12 -9.32 0.07
CA ASP A 440 15.95 -9.11 0.92
C ASP A 440 14.67 -9.59 0.24
N GLU A 441 13.70 -10.03 1.07
CA GLU A 441 12.34 -10.28 0.63
C GLU A 441 11.52 -8.99 0.64
N SER A 442 10.68 -8.80 -0.37
CA SER A 442 9.75 -7.69 -0.49
C SER A 442 8.49 -8.14 -1.26
N PRO A 443 7.66 -9.02 -0.70
CA PRO A 443 6.52 -9.57 -1.41
C PRO A 443 5.45 -8.51 -1.72
N TYR A 444 5.44 -7.39 -1.00
CA TYR A 444 4.41 -6.34 -1.08
C TYR A 444 4.92 -5.00 -1.62
N MET A 445 6.07 -4.96 -2.31
CA MET A 445 6.66 -3.72 -2.84
C MET A 445 6.98 -2.67 -1.75
N ASN A 446 7.40 -3.09 -0.58
CA ASN A 446 7.66 -2.23 0.57
C ASN A 446 9.12 -1.79 0.72
N VAL A 447 10.02 -2.34 -0.11
CA VAL A 447 11.47 -2.12 0.00
C VAL A 447 12.05 -1.64 -1.32
N VAL A 448 12.88 -0.59 -1.25
CA VAL A 448 13.73 -0.14 -2.34
C VAL A 448 15.13 -0.72 -2.16
N MET A 449 15.71 -1.29 -3.22
CA MET A 449 17.06 -1.84 -3.25
C MET A 449 17.87 -1.34 -4.45
N ASN A 450 19.21 -1.26 -4.29
CA ASN A 450 20.10 -0.95 -5.39
C ASN A 450 20.22 -2.14 -6.34
N PHE A 451 20.10 -1.89 -7.64
CA PHE A 451 20.58 -2.86 -8.63
C PHE A 451 22.10 -2.99 -8.59
N LYS A 452 22.62 -4.17 -8.91
CA LYS A 452 24.03 -4.31 -9.27
C LYS A 452 24.30 -3.55 -10.57
N GLU A 453 25.45 -2.89 -10.68
CA GLU A 453 25.75 -1.97 -11.78
C GLU A 453 25.58 -2.62 -13.15
N GLU A 454 26.14 -3.84 -13.31
CA GLU A 454 26.11 -4.61 -14.55
C GLU A 454 24.72 -5.13 -14.97
N LYS A 455 23.72 -4.98 -14.10
CA LYS A 455 22.34 -5.43 -14.38
C LYS A 455 21.44 -4.28 -14.84
N LYS A 456 21.78 -3.03 -14.54
CA LYS A 456 20.93 -1.85 -14.82
C LYS A 456 20.58 -1.71 -16.30
N SER A 457 21.56 -1.88 -17.17
CA SER A 457 21.36 -1.74 -18.63
C SER A 457 20.48 -2.85 -19.24
N LYS A 458 20.26 -3.96 -18.53
CA LYS A 458 19.41 -5.06 -19.01
C LYS A 458 17.91 -4.80 -18.83
N VAL A 459 17.54 -3.94 -17.89
CA VAL A 459 16.13 -3.66 -17.52
C VAL A 459 15.89 -2.17 -17.26
N PRO A 460 16.26 -1.28 -18.19
CA PRO A 460 16.29 0.18 -17.97
C PRO A 460 14.92 0.77 -17.57
N ALA A 461 13.81 0.18 -18.02
CA ALA A 461 12.47 0.71 -17.74
C ALA A 461 12.07 0.65 -16.24
N VAL A 462 12.75 -0.15 -15.43
CA VAL A 462 12.45 -0.32 -14.00
C VAL A 462 13.57 0.13 -13.07
N VAL A 463 14.65 0.70 -13.64
CA VAL A 463 15.73 1.31 -12.87
C VAL A 463 15.36 2.76 -12.56
N HIS A 464 15.31 3.12 -11.27
CA HIS A 464 15.05 4.47 -10.84
C HIS A 464 16.26 5.39 -11.13
N ARG A 465 16.05 6.70 -11.08
CA ARG A 465 17.09 7.70 -11.36
C ARG A 465 18.36 7.52 -10.52
N ASP A 466 18.22 7.04 -9.29
CA ASP A 466 19.30 6.80 -8.34
C ASP A 466 19.90 5.36 -8.43
N GLY A 467 19.53 4.59 -9.44
CA GLY A 467 20.00 3.22 -9.63
C GLY A 467 19.30 2.17 -8.76
N THR A 468 18.23 2.55 -8.08
CA THR A 468 17.44 1.65 -7.24
C THR A 468 16.19 1.12 -7.94
N ALA A 469 15.47 0.21 -7.29
CA ALA A 469 14.10 -0.17 -7.64
C ALA A 469 13.29 -0.54 -6.39
N ARG A 470 11.97 -0.28 -6.44
CA ARG A 470 11.01 -0.81 -5.47
C ARG A 470 10.55 -2.18 -5.92
N ILE A 471 11.16 -3.23 -5.38
CA ILE A 471 10.99 -4.58 -5.86
C ILE A 471 9.74 -5.26 -5.28
N GLN A 472 9.16 -6.15 -6.08
CA GLN A 472 8.30 -7.23 -5.60
C GLN A 472 9.04 -8.55 -5.79
N THR A 473 9.30 -9.27 -4.70
CA THR A 473 9.78 -10.65 -4.76
C THR A 473 8.59 -11.60 -4.86
N VAL A 474 8.66 -12.58 -5.75
CA VAL A 474 7.56 -13.52 -6.00
C VAL A 474 8.03 -14.94 -5.76
N THR A 475 7.33 -15.67 -4.87
CA THR A 475 7.50 -17.10 -4.66
C THR A 475 6.27 -17.87 -5.18
N GLU A 476 6.41 -19.17 -5.40
CA GLU A 476 5.28 -20.02 -5.77
C GLU A 476 4.17 -20.03 -4.70
N LYS A 477 4.57 -19.89 -3.45
CA LYS A 477 3.65 -19.88 -2.30
C LYS A 477 2.86 -18.59 -2.18
N ASP A 478 3.44 -17.44 -2.56
CA ASP A 478 2.76 -16.15 -2.56
C ASP A 478 1.68 -16.11 -3.66
N ASN A 479 2.08 -16.44 -4.90
CA ASN A 479 1.20 -16.43 -6.07
C ASN A 479 1.70 -17.43 -7.12
N LYS A 480 1.12 -18.61 -7.14
CA LYS A 480 1.53 -19.72 -8.02
C LYS A 480 1.44 -19.36 -9.50
N TRP A 481 0.36 -18.68 -9.93
CA TRP A 481 0.20 -18.27 -11.32
C TRP A 481 1.29 -17.27 -11.72
N TYR A 482 1.47 -16.22 -10.93
CA TYR A 482 2.43 -15.16 -11.26
C TYR A 482 3.88 -15.64 -11.20
N TYR A 483 4.20 -16.53 -10.26
CA TYR A 483 5.51 -17.19 -10.20
C TYR A 483 5.78 -18.01 -11.47
N SER A 484 4.81 -18.83 -11.91
CA SER A 484 4.93 -19.62 -13.14
C SER A 484 5.05 -18.73 -14.38
N PHE A 485 4.32 -17.61 -14.42
CA PHE A 485 4.43 -16.61 -15.47
C PHE A 485 5.85 -16.01 -15.53
N LEU A 486 6.41 -15.60 -14.40
CA LEU A 486 7.77 -15.06 -14.32
C LEU A 486 8.85 -16.08 -14.73
N LYS A 487 8.66 -17.36 -14.41
CA LYS A 487 9.58 -18.42 -14.88
C LYS A 487 9.56 -18.53 -16.39
N LYS A 488 8.39 -18.63 -17.00
CA LYS A 488 8.24 -18.68 -18.46
C LYS A 488 8.80 -17.40 -19.12
N TRP A 489 8.57 -16.25 -18.51
CA TRP A 489 9.14 -14.99 -18.95
C TRP A 489 10.68 -15.03 -18.93
N LYS A 490 11.29 -15.51 -17.83
CA LYS A 490 12.74 -15.67 -17.74
C LYS A 490 13.27 -16.56 -18.84
N ASP A 491 12.63 -17.72 -19.07
CA ASP A 491 13.03 -18.67 -20.11
C ASP A 491 12.99 -18.04 -21.52
N LYS A 492 11.99 -17.19 -21.79
CA LYS A 492 11.83 -16.51 -23.07
C LYS A 492 12.75 -15.31 -23.25
N SER A 493 12.87 -14.46 -22.23
CA SER A 493 13.50 -13.14 -22.31
C SER A 493 14.96 -13.12 -21.88
N GLY A 494 15.39 -14.11 -21.09
CA GLY A 494 16.69 -14.16 -20.43
C GLY A 494 16.79 -13.27 -19.17
N VAL A 495 15.69 -12.59 -18.75
CA VAL A 495 15.65 -11.76 -17.53
C VAL A 495 14.52 -12.22 -16.60
N PRO A 496 14.78 -12.38 -15.28
CA PRO A 496 13.77 -12.86 -14.32
C PRO A 496 12.84 -11.74 -13.81
N ILE A 497 12.73 -10.64 -14.55
CA ILE A 497 12.10 -9.38 -14.16
C ILE A 497 11.08 -8.97 -15.19
N VAL A 498 9.87 -8.55 -14.72
CA VAL A 498 8.90 -7.82 -15.53
C VAL A 498 8.62 -6.46 -14.87
N LEU A 499 8.31 -5.44 -15.68
CA LEU A 499 7.73 -4.21 -15.19
C LEU A 499 6.32 -4.52 -14.70
N ASN A 500 6.00 -4.14 -13.45
CA ASN A 500 4.69 -4.31 -12.83
C ASN A 500 4.17 -2.99 -12.29
N THR A 501 2.99 -2.59 -12.72
CA THR A 501 2.25 -1.44 -12.17
C THR A 501 0.79 -1.77 -11.96
N SER A 502 0.10 -0.98 -11.13
CA SER A 502 -1.32 -1.20 -10.82
C SER A 502 -2.21 -1.11 -12.06
N PHE A 503 -3.20 -2.00 -12.15
CA PHE A 503 -4.18 -1.96 -13.22
C PHE A 503 -5.24 -0.88 -12.92
N ASN A 504 -4.97 0.31 -13.37
CA ASN A 504 -5.78 1.52 -13.32
C ASN A 504 -5.14 2.61 -14.19
N ASP A 505 -5.87 3.68 -14.47
CA ASP A 505 -5.30 4.95 -14.91
C ASP A 505 -5.03 5.85 -13.68
N ARG A 506 -5.93 6.80 -13.37
CA ARG A 506 -5.82 7.74 -12.23
C ARG A 506 -6.71 7.37 -11.05
N GLU A 507 -7.64 6.50 -11.25
CA GLU A 507 -8.59 5.94 -10.29
C GLU A 507 -7.97 4.87 -9.36
N PRO A 508 -8.71 4.28 -8.40
CA PRO A 508 -8.28 3.09 -7.67
C PRO A 508 -8.00 1.88 -8.58
N ILE A 509 -7.24 0.90 -8.08
CA ILE A 509 -7.00 -0.37 -8.78
C ILE A 509 -8.32 -1.01 -9.20
N CYS A 510 -8.39 -1.58 -10.41
CA CYS A 510 -9.57 -2.27 -10.90
C CYS A 510 -9.95 -3.41 -9.97
N GLU A 511 -11.23 -3.47 -9.55
CA GLU A 511 -11.72 -4.56 -8.70
C GLU A 511 -12.53 -5.56 -9.49
N THR A 512 -13.48 -5.10 -10.31
CA THR A 512 -14.39 -5.95 -11.07
C THR A 512 -13.92 -6.16 -12.51
N PRO A 513 -14.41 -7.20 -13.20
CA PRO A 513 -14.16 -7.36 -14.65
C PRO A 513 -14.59 -6.14 -15.46
N GLN A 514 -15.71 -5.48 -15.10
CA GLN A 514 -16.16 -4.25 -15.74
C GLN A 514 -15.15 -3.12 -15.60
N HIS A 515 -14.57 -2.93 -14.38
CA HIS A 515 -13.53 -1.94 -14.17
C HIS A 515 -12.29 -2.22 -15.02
N ALA A 516 -11.93 -3.50 -15.16
CA ALA A 516 -10.79 -3.91 -15.97
C ALA A 516 -11.00 -3.59 -17.45
N ILE A 517 -12.19 -3.92 -18.00
CA ILE A 517 -12.52 -3.65 -19.40
C ILE A 517 -12.59 -2.14 -19.64
N ASN A 518 -13.22 -1.36 -18.75
CA ASN A 518 -13.28 0.10 -18.87
C ASN A 518 -11.88 0.73 -18.90
N CYS A 519 -10.99 0.32 -17.98
CA CYS A 519 -9.61 0.83 -17.95
C CYS A 519 -8.83 0.39 -19.21
N PHE A 520 -9.02 -0.84 -19.67
CA PHE A 520 -8.41 -1.36 -20.88
C PHE A 520 -8.84 -0.55 -22.12
N LEU A 521 -10.14 -0.30 -22.29
CA LEU A 521 -10.66 0.46 -23.43
C LEU A 521 -10.28 1.95 -23.37
N GLY A 522 -10.22 2.53 -22.16
CA GLY A 522 -9.90 3.94 -21.95
C GLY A 522 -8.41 4.31 -21.99
N THR A 523 -7.50 3.35 -22.23
CA THR A 523 -6.05 3.57 -22.22
C THR A 523 -5.38 2.82 -23.35
N ASP A 524 -4.10 3.11 -23.65
CA ASP A 524 -3.34 2.44 -24.71
C ASP A 524 -2.74 1.07 -24.26
N ILE A 525 -3.43 0.34 -23.39
CA ILE A 525 -3.10 -1.06 -23.10
C ILE A 525 -3.43 -1.89 -24.34
N ASP A 526 -2.51 -2.74 -24.80
CA ASP A 526 -2.69 -3.56 -26.00
C ASP A 526 -3.62 -4.76 -25.77
N PHE A 527 -3.49 -5.42 -24.60
CA PHE A 527 -4.22 -6.64 -24.28
C PHE A 527 -4.68 -6.68 -22.83
N LEU A 528 -5.87 -7.29 -22.59
CA LEU A 528 -6.36 -7.66 -21.26
C LEU A 528 -6.49 -9.18 -21.18
N TYR A 529 -5.79 -9.82 -20.23
CA TYR A 529 -5.77 -11.24 -20.02
C TYR A 529 -6.45 -11.65 -18.72
N PHE A 530 -7.61 -12.33 -18.82
CA PHE A 530 -8.28 -12.99 -17.70
C PHE A 530 -7.68 -14.37 -17.51
N TYR A 531 -6.65 -14.45 -16.71
CA TYR A 531 -5.77 -15.63 -16.65
C TYR A 531 -6.39 -16.86 -16.01
N ASP A 532 -7.40 -16.73 -15.12
CA ASP A 532 -8.11 -17.87 -14.54
C ASP A 532 -8.89 -18.68 -15.62
N TYR A 533 -9.25 -18.02 -16.72
CA TYR A 533 -10.10 -18.57 -17.77
C TYR A 533 -9.44 -18.62 -19.14
N ASN A 534 -8.18 -18.20 -19.23
CA ASN A 534 -7.42 -18.13 -20.47
C ASN A 534 -8.14 -17.33 -21.58
N ILE A 535 -8.76 -16.22 -21.20
CA ILE A 535 -9.45 -15.29 -22.11
C ILE A 535 -8.56 -14.07 -22.34
N LEU A 536 -8.28 -13.77 -23.61
CA LEU A 536 -7.51 -12.60 -24.02
C LEU A 536 -8.42 -11.65 -24.82
N LEU A 537 -8.39 -10.37 -24.44
CA LEU A 537 -9.06 -9.30 -25.16
C LEU A 537 -8.04 -8.42 -25.86
N ASN A 538 -8.35 -8.02 -27.10
CA ASN A 538 -7.72 -6.90 -27.78
C ASN A 538 -8.81 -5.97 -28.35
N LYS A 539 -8.46 -4.70 -28.61
CA LYS A 539 -9.39 -3.73 -29.18
C LYS A 539 -9.68 -4.08 -30.64
N THR A 540 -10.91 -3.89 -31.06
CA THR A 540 -11.24 -3.88 -32.49
C THR A 540 -10.56 -2.66 -33.12
N GLU A 541 -9.89 -2.82 -34.24
CA GLU A 541 -9.45 -1.69 -35.05
C GLU A 541 -10.71 -0.91 -35.45
N GLU A 542 -10.78 0.37 -35.10
CA GLU A 542 -11.75 1.26 -35.71
C GLU A 542 -11.44 1.24 -37.21
N SER A 543 -12.40 0.79 -38.04
CA SER A 543 -12.32 1.02 -39.47
C SER A 543 -12.24 2.53 -39.64
N GLU A 544 -11.06 3.03 -40.09
CA GLU A 544 -10.99 4.39 -40.62
C GLU A 544 -12.03 4.46 -41.76
N GLU A 545 -13.27 4.86 -41.43
CA GLU A 545 -14.20 5.34 -42.43
C GLU A 545 -13.64 6.67 -42.93
N GLU A 546 -13.16 6.65 -44.16
CA GLU A 546 -12.72 7.77 -44.97
C GLU A 546 -13.74 8.93 -45.06
#